data_7f421a52c6511c67cb85a30907fcb5b6
#
_entry.id   7f421a52c6511c67cb85a30907fcb5b6
#
_cell.length_a   1.000
_cell.length_b   1.000
_cell.length_c   1.000
_cell.angle_alpha   90.00
_cell.angle_beta   90.00
_cell.angle_gamma   90.00
#
_symmetry.space_group_name_H-M   'P 1'
#
loop_
_entity.id
_entity.type
_entity.pdbx_description
1 polymer ?
#
loop_
_entity_poly.entity_id
_entity_poly.type
_entity_poly.pdbx_seq_one_letter_code
_entity_poly.pdbx_strand_id
1 'polypeptide(L)'
;MKLLHLTDTHLGIRRSYEGAHAGWTRAHDHAAAMEHALAPALRGEVDAVIHSGDVFDRSRPPQSAIATADRLLRAVARRVPTFVIPGNHDRNGVCRTLPIGAPGLTVCDRPTRVVIGGVAIGLVPYRRTPSAWVHAAEQAVGIGTDWLVAHQGFDGQAVPGLTFRIGKPADTLGAQHIPRRVSHVLCGHIHPRQAVQLDGCTVVTPGSTERTSWSEANQTKGYAIWDSDKSRPWQFIDLPSRPMVVVRSQADLYRIEPGSLVRCPLAFRQDALARGGLLTWPRVSHQRLAHQSSPQLSLLKAS
;
A
#
# COMPACT_ATOMS: atom_id res chain seq x y z
N MET A 1 5.85 6.31 24.37
CA MET A 1 4.84 6.69 23.35
C MET A 1 4.55 5.50 22.45
N LYS A 2 3.26 5.20 22.22
CA LYS A 2 2.84 4.17 21.25
C LYS A 2 2.18 4.82 20.04
N LEU A 3 2.61 4.47 18.84
CA LEU A 3 2.11 5.02 17.58
C LEU A 3 1.66 3.90 16.65
N LEU A 4 0.47 4.03 16.07
CA LEU A 4 0.01 3.16 14.99
C LEU A 4 0.44 3.75 13.64
N HIS A 5 1.16 2.98 12.85
CA HIS A 5 1.60 3.34 11.51
C HIS A 5 0.99 2.40 10.48
N LEU A 6 0.15 2.95 9.62
CA LEU A 6 -0.41 2.26 8.46
C LEU A 6 -0.12 3.06 7.19
N THR A 7 -0.21 2.40 6.04
CA THR A 7 0.08 2.98 4.72
C THR A 7 -0.62 2.21 3.62
N ASP A 8 -0.67 2.79 2.43
CA ASP A 8 -1.07 2.12 1.20
C ASP A 8 -2.41 1.37 1.35
N THR A 9 -3.43 2.07 1.89
CA THR A 9 -4.77 1.51 2.07
C THR A 9 -5.53 1.39 0.76
N HIS A 10 -5.18 2.18 -0.25
CA HIS A 10 -5.71 2.13 -1.62
C HIS A 10 -7.23 1.99 -1.68
N LEU A 11 -7.95 2.78 -0.89
CA LEU A 11 -9.40 2.81 -0.93
C LEU A 11 -9.90 3.16 -2.33
N GLY A 12 -10.94 2.45 -2.78
CA GLY A 12 -11.54 2.68 -4.09
C GLY A 12 -11.04 1.74 -5.19
N ILE A 13 -10.19 0.75 -4.88
CA ILE A 13 -9.91 -0.35 -5.80
C ILE A 13 -11.22 -1.10 -6.06
N ARG A 14 -11.72 -1.02 -7.29
CA ARG A 14 -12.91 -1.73 -7.73
C ARG A 14 -12.52 -2.81 -8.73
N ARG A 15 -12.57 -4.06 -8.30
CA ARG A 15 -12.46 -5.23 -9.16
C ARG A 15 -13.63 -6.14 -8.84
N SER A 16 -14.42 -6.45 -9.85
CA SER A 16 -15.51 -7.41 -9.77
C SER A 16 -14.98 -8.81 -10.07
N TYR A 17 -15.63 -9.79 -9.46
CA TYR A 17 -15.27 -11.21 -9.60
C TYR A 17 -16.54 -12.01 -9.89
N GLU A 18 -16.43 -13.03 -10.72
CA GLU A 18 -17.47 -14.02 -10.92
C GLU A 18 -17.59 -14.89 -9.67
N GLY A 19 -18.80 -15.30 -9.32
CA GLY A 19 -19.09 -16.02 -8.09
C GLY A 19 -19.30 -15.12 -6.86
N ALA A 20 -19.00 -13.82 -6.97
CA ALA A 20 -19.29 -12.85 -5.91
C ALA A 20 -20.79 -12.50 -5.93
N HIS A 21 -21.33 -12.22 -4.72
CA HIS A 21 -22.69 -11.70 -4.66
C HIS A 21 -22.78 -10.29 -5.28
N ALA A 22 -23.97 -9.93 -5.71
CA ALA A 22 -24.23 -8.65 -6.35
C ALA A 22 -23.73 -7.47 -5.47
N GLY A 23 -22.99 -6.57 -6.10
CA GLY A 23 -22.45 -5.38 -5.45
C GLY A 23 -21.13 -5.56 -4.70
N TRP A 24 -20.64 -6.78 -4.48
CA TRP A 24 -19.33 -6.97 -3.86
C TRP A 24 -18.18 -6.66 -4.86
N THR A 25 -17.18 -5.97 -4.36
CA THR A 25 -15.93 -5.68 -5.08
C THR A 25 -14.77 -5.67 -4.09
N ARG A 26 -13.53 -5.66 -4.59
CA ARG A 26 -12.32 -5.52 -3.75
C ARG A 26 -12.31 -4.27 -2.87
N ALA A 27 -13.11 -3.27 -3.19
CA ALA A 27 -13.25 -2.08 -2.33
C ALA A 27 -13.70 -2.42 -0.90
N HIS A 28 -14.50 -3.49 -0.72
CA HIS A 28 -14.94 -3.94 0.60
C HIS A 28 -13.78 -4.52 1.41
N ASP A 29 -12.91 -5.31 0.78
CA ASP A 29 -11.74 -5.88 1.47
C ASP A 29 -10.77 -4.78 1.91
N HIS A 30 -10.50 -3.79 1.04
CA HIS A 30 -9.64 -2.64 1.39
C HIS A 30 -10.23 -1.79 2.53
N ALA A 31 -11.54 -1.57 2.51
CA ALA A 31 -12.23 -0.85 3.58
C ALA A 31 -12.15 -1.61 4.91
N ALA A 32 -12.42 -2.92 4.90
CA ALA A 32 -12.35 -3.77 6.08
C ALA A 32 -10.91 -3.85 6.64
N ALA A 33 -9.90 -3.96 5.77
CA ALA A 33 -8.50 -3.98 6.18
C ALA A 33 -8.09 -2.68 6.89
N MET A 34 -8.49 -1.52 6.35
CA MET A 34 -8.24 -0.23 6.99
C MET A 34 -8.97 -0.13 8.34
N GLU A 35 -10.22 -0.59 8.42
CA GLU A 35 -11.00 -0.60 9.67
C GLU A 35 -10.34 -1.47 10.74
N HIS A 36 -9.91 -2.68 10.39
CA HIS A 36 -9.16 -3.56 11.29
C HIS A 36 -7.81 -2.94 11.73
N ALA A 37 -7.08 -2.31 10.81
CA ALA A 37 -5.81 -1.65 11.15
C ALA A 37 -5.99 -0.52 12.16
N LEU A 38 -7.10 0.21 12.10
CA LEU A 38 -7.39 1.34 12.98
C LEU A 38 -8.02 0.93 14.32
N ALA A 39 -8.42 -0.33 14.50
CA ALA A 39 -9.08 -0.80 15.70
C ALA A 39 -8.32 -0.54 17.00
N PRO A 40 -6.97 -0.69 17.09
CA PRO A 40 -6.23 -0.36 18.32
C PRO A 40 -6.37 1.11 18.74
N ALA A 41 -6.38 2.03 17.76
CA ALA A 41 -6.57 3.45 18.06
C ALA A 41 -7.99 3.75 18.57
N LEU A 42 -9.00 3.08 18.03
CA LEU A 42 -10.38 3.19 18.50
C LEU A 42 -10.56 2.65 19.93
N ARG A 43 -9.76 1.67 20.34
CA ARG A 43 -9.74 1.12 21.70
C ARG A 43 -8.86 1.90 22.67
N GLY A 44 -8.14 2.94 22.19
CA GLY A 44 -7.25 3.74 23.05
C GLY A 44 -5.91 3.05 23.41
N GLU A 45 -5.46 2.10 22.59
CA GLU A 45 -4.23 1.33 22.81
C GLU A 45 -2.97 2.03 22.31
N VAL A 46 -3.13 3.16 21.60
CA VAL A 46 -2.05 3.96 21.03
C VAL A 46 -2.28 5.46 21.27
N ASP A 47 -1.20 6.22 21.29
CA ASP A 47 -1.22 7.66 21.57
C ASP A 47 -1.48 8.50 20.32
N ALA A 48 -1.20 7.96 19.13
CA ALA A 48 -1.44 8.64 17.85
C ALA A 48 -1.50 7.64 16.67
N VAL A 49 -2.00 8.13 15.52
CA VAL A 49 -2.02 7.40 14.26
C VAL A 49 -1.30 8.20 13.18
N ILE A 50 -0.46 7.52 12.41
CA ILE A 50 0.15 8.05 11.19
C ILE A 50 -0.25 7.18 9.99
N HIS A 51 -0.80 7.80 8.96
CA HIS A 51 -1.00 7.22 7.65
C HIS A 51 0.05 7.79 6.69
N SER A 52 1.00 6.97 6.28
CA SER A 52 2.14 7.43 5.48
C SER A 52 1.89 7.38 3.96
N GLY A 53 0.67 7.69 3.51
CA GLY A 53 0.35 7.92 2.10
C GLY A 53 -0.40 6.80 1.40
N ASP A 54 -0.88 7.12 0.19
CA ASP A 54 -1.72 6.28 -0.63
C ASP A 54 -2.98 5.78 0.10
N VAL A 55 -3.74 6.75 0.64
CA VAL A 55 -5.07 6.51 1.21
C VAL A 55 -6.01 5.98 0.13
N PHE A 56 -5.93 6.56 -1.07
CA PHE A 56 -6.75 6.20 -2.21
C PHE A 56 -5.95 5.56 -3.34
N ASP A 57 -6.60 4.68 -4.11
CA ASP A 57 -6.03 4.02 -5.29
C ASP A 57 -5.73 4.99 -6.46
N ARG A 58 -6.33 6.15 -6.46
CA ARG A 58 -6.21 7.14 -7.53
C ARG A 58 -6.50 8.55 -7.05
N SER A 59 -5.97 9.55 -7.77
CA SER A 59 -6.13 10.97 -7.44
C SER A 59 -7.56 11.51 -7.53
N ARG A 60 -8.47 10.78 -8.18
CA ARG A 60 -9.91 11.05 -8.21
C ARG A 60 -10.66 9.81 -7.70
N PRO A 61 -10.71 9.62 -6.40
CA PRO A 61 -11.36 8.45 -5.80
C PRO A 61 -12.89 8.53 -5.98
N PRO A 62 -13.57 7.37 -6.01
CA PRO A 62 -15.03 7.36 -6.02
C PRO A 62 -15.58 7.86 -4.69
N GLN A 63 -16.77 8.44 -4.72
CA GLN A 63 -17.41 9.04 -3.54
C GLN A 63 -17.54 8.05 -2.37
N SER A 64 -17.78 6.77 -2.66
CA SER A 64 -17.83 5.72 -1.62
C SER A 64 -16.51 5.53 -0.89
N ALA A 65 -15.38 5.66 -1.58
CA ALA A 65 -14.06 5.58 -0.95
C ALA A 65 -13.79 6.81 -0.07
N ILE A 66 -14.18 8.00 -0.55
CA ILE A 66 -14.08 9.25 0.22
C ILE A 66 -14.89 9.13 1.51
N ALA A 67 -16.15 8.70 1.42
CA ALA A 67 -17.01 8.52 2.58
C ALA A 67 -16.45 7.50 3.58
N THR A 68 -15.85 6.42 3.09
CA THR A 68 -15.19 5.43 3.95
C THR A 68 -13.99 6.02 4.68
N ALA A 69 -13.10 6.70 3.97
CA ALA A 69 -11.93 7.36 4.57
C ALA A 69 -12.34 8.40 5.60
N ASP A 70 -13.31 9.26 5.25
CA ASP A 70 -13.84 10.28 6.14
C ASP A 70 -14.39 9.68 7.43
N ARG A 71 -15.25 8.69 7.31
CA ARG A 71 -15.85 7.99 8.45
C ARG A 71 -14.79 7.40 9.38
N LEU A 72 -13.83 6.65 8.84
CA LEU A 72 -12.82 5.95 9.62
C LEU A 72 -11.82 6.91 10.26
N LEU A 73 -11.26 7.85 9.49
CA LEU A 73 -10.26 8.79 10.00
C LEU A 73 -10.85 9.77 11.02
N ARG A 74 -12.09 10.24 10.83
CA ARG A 74 -12.77 11.05 11.86
C ARG A 74 -13.06 10.26 13.14
N ALA A 75 -13.46 8.99 13.01
CA ALA A 75 -13.70 8.17 14.18
C ALA A 75 -12.45 8.02 15.05
N VAL A 76 -11.30 7.78 14.42
CA VAL A 76 -10.01 7.68 15.11
C VAL A 76 -9.54 9.04 15.63
N ALA A 77 -9.64 10.10 14.82
CA ALA A 77 -9.19 11.44 15.18
C ALA A 77 -9.92 12.03 16.41
N ARG A 78 -11.15 11.57 16.67
CA ARG A 78 -11.87 11.90 17.93
C ARG A 78 -11.28 11.22 19.16
N ARG A 79 -10.44 10.22 18.98
CA ARG A 79 -9.80 9.47 20.09
C ARG A 79 -8.34 9.87 20.30
N VAL A 80 -7.57 9.92 19.21
CA VAL A 80 -6.14 10.20 19.22
C VAL A 80 -5.74 11.10 18.06
N PRO A 81 -4.70 11.93 18.20
CA PRO A 81 -4.14 12.70 17.10
C PRO A 81 -3.84 11.80 15.90
N THR A 82 -4.34 12.18 14.72
CA THR A 82 -4.20 11.41 13.50
C THR A 82 -3.57 12.27 12.40
N PHE A 83 -2.48 11.80 11.84
CA PHE A 83 -1.72 12.49 10.81
C PHE A 83 -1.73 11.69 9.51
N VAL A 84 -1.96 12.36 8.40
CA VAL A 84 -1.97 11.76 7.06
C VAL A 84 -1.04 12.56 6.17
N ILE A 85 -0.09 11.90 5.52
CA ILE A 85 0.68 12.50 4.41
C ILE A 85 0.14 11.98 3.08
N PRO A 86 0.07 12.81 2.01
CA PRO A 86 -0.25 12.33 0.67
C PRO A 86 0.84 11.45 0.09
N GLY A 87 0.42 10.34 -0.55
CA GLY A 87 1.28 9.50 -1.38
C GLY A 87 1.24 9.88 -2.86
N ASN A 88 1.83 9.04 -3.72
CA ASN A 88 1.88 9.31 -5.16
C ASN A 88 0.54 9.08 -5.88
N HIS A 89 -0.31 8.19 -5.39
CA HIS A 89 -1.68 8.00 -5.89
C HIS A 89 -2.64 9.10 -5.43
N ASP A 90 -2.43 9.62 -4.24
CA ASP A 90 -3.27 10.66 -3.65
C ASP A 90 -3.07 12.02 -4.32
N ARG A 91 -1.83 12.38 -4.61
CA ARG A 91 -1.43 13.68 -5.15
C ARG A 91 -2.21 14.83 -4.49
N ASN A 92 -2.73 15.77 -5.29
CA ASN A 92 -3.52 16.89 -4.80
C ASN A 92 -4.96 16.49 -4.39
N GLY A 93 -5.35 15.22 -4.58
CA GLY A 93 -6.70 14.73 -4.30
C GLY A 93 -7.00 14.58 -2.82
N VAL A 94 -6.08 14.01 -2.05
CA VAL A 94 -6.27 13.71 -0.61
C VAL A 94 -6.56 14.98 0.19
N CYS A 95 -5.78 16.04 -0.03
CA CYS A 95 -5.95 17.29 0.70
C CYS A 95 -7.29 17.98 0.42
N ARG A 96 -7.95 17.65 -0.70
CA ARG A 96 -9.26 18.20 -1.08
C ARG A 96 -10.43 17.30 -0.73
N THR A 97 -10.18 16.02 -0.48
CA THR A 97 -11.22 15.00 -0.30
C THR A 97 -11.33 14.50 1.14
N LEU A 98 -10.25 14.58 1.93
CA LEU A 98 -10.32 14.32 3.36
C LEU A 98 -10.84 15.56 4.10
N PRO A 99 -11.49 15.38 5.25
CA PRO A 99 -12.10 16.46 5.99
C PRO A 99 -11.05 17.41 6.56
N ILE A 100 -10.74 18.44 5.81
CA ILE A 100 -9.89 19.55 6.27
C ILE A 100 -10.59 20.21 7.46
N GLY A 101 -9.87 20.37 8.58
CA GLY A 101 -10.38 21.00 9.78
C GLY A 101 -11.19 20.08 10.71
N ALA A 102 -11.20 18.77 10.51
CA ALA A 102 -11.73 17.87 11.51
C ALA A 102 -10.83 17.86 12.77
N PRO A 103 -11.37 18.09 13.98
CA PRO A 103 -10.58 18.05 15.20
C PRO A 103 -9.80 16.74 15.33
N GLY A 104 -8.51 16.85 15.65
CA GLY A 104 -7.61 15.72 15.81
C GLY A 104 -7.09 15.09 14.51
N LEU A 105 -7.59 15.48 13.32
CA LEU A 105 -7.09 15.03 12.03
C LEU A 105 -6.29 16.13 11.34
N THR A 106 -5.04 15.82 11.01
CA THR A 106 -4.14 16.72 10.28
C THR A 106 -3.70 16.06 8.98
N VAL A 107 -4.07 16.65 7.85
CA VAL A 107 -3.54 16.27 6.53
C VAL A 107 -2.34 17.15 6.22
N CYS A 108 -1.15 16.54 6.23
CA CYS A 108 0.13 17.24 6.05
C CYS A 108 0.53 17.19 4.56
N ASP A 109 0.08 18.18 3.78
CA ASP A 109 0.45 18.33 2.35
C ASP A 109 1.79 19.04 2.15
N ARG A 110 2.36 19.57 3.24
CA ARG A 110 3.66 20.23 3.31
C ARG A 110 4.55 19.55 4.35
N PRO A 111 5.87 19.71 4.24
CA PRO A 111 6.80 19.27 5.28
C PRO A 111 6.36 19.86 6.62
N THR A 112 6.13 18.99 7.59
CA THR A 112 5.58 19.38 8.90
C THR A 112 6.35 18.65 10.00
N ARG A 113 6.62 19.31 11.10
CA ARG A 113 7.20 18.71 12.31
C ARG A 113 6.16 18.64 13.39
N VAL A 114 6.00 17.48 14.01
CA VAL A 114 5.11 17.25 15.15
C VAL A 114 5.88 16.66 16.34
N VAL A 115 5.38 16.84 17.52
CA VAL A 115 5.91 16.19 18.73
C VAL A 115 4.78 15.39 19.35
N ILE A 116 4.99 14.09 19.54
CA ILE A 116 4.02 13.17 20.10
C ILE A 116 4.69 12.41 21.23
N GLY A 117 4.18 12.54 22.46
CA GLY A 117 4.75 11.87 23.62
C GLY A 117 6.25 12.12 23.82
N GLY A 118 6.73 13.32 23.52
CA GLY A 118 8.13 13.71 23.62
C GLY A 118 9.01 13.32 22.41
N VAL A 119 8.52 12.52 21.48
CA VAL A 119 9.25 12.15 20.24
C VAL A 119 8.94 13.15 19.14
N ALA A 120 9.98 13.70 18.53
CA ALA A 120 9.84 14.62 17.41
C ALA A 120 9.89 13.86 16.09
N ILE A 121 8.86 14.08 15.28
CA ILE A 121 8.64 13.35 14.02
C ILE A 121 8.47 14.36 12.88
N GLY A 122 9.30 14.24 11.84
CA GLY A 122 9.13 14.98 10.60
C GLY A 122 8.19 14.24 9.65
N LEU A 123 7.23 14.94 9.07
CA LEU A 123 6.24 14.40 8.13
C LEU A 123 6.55 14.95 6.73
N VAL A 124 6.94 14.08 5.79
CA VAL A 124 7.37 14.46 4.44
C VAL A 124 6.46 13.79 3.40
N PRO A 125 5.53 14.53 2.81
CA PRO A 125 4.69 14.03 1.71
C PRO A 125 5.52 13.56 0.52
N TYR A 126 4.95 12.69 -0.31
CA TYR A 126 5.59 12.22 -1.54
C TYR A 126 6.17 13.34 -2.39
N ARG A 127 7.36 13.13 -2.90
CA ARG A 127 8.07 14.01 -3.84
C ARG A 127 8.59 13.22 -5.04
N ARG A 128 8.49 13.83 -6.22
CA ARG A 128 8.82 13.16 -7.48
C ARG A 128 10.32 12.93 -7.70
N THR A 129 11.16 13.73 -7.06
CA THR A 129 12.60 13.66 -7.24
C THR A 129 13.31 13.61 -5.90
N PRO A 130 14.47 12.94 -5.82
CA PRO A 130 15.29 12.92 -4.61
C PRO A 130 15.63 14.31 -4.08
N SER A 131 15.99 15.25 -4.95
CA SER A 131 16.33 16.62 -4.55
C SER A 131 15.14 17.36 -3.91
N ALA A 132 13.94 17.21 -4.48
CA ALA A 132 12.72 17.79 -3.89
C ALA A 132 12.37 17.14 -2.55
N TRP A 133 12.65 15.83 -2.40
CA TRP A 133 12.42 15.13 -1.14
C TRP A 133 13.41 15.57 -0.07
N VAL A 134 14.72 15.67 -0.39
CA VAL A 134 15.76 16.15 0.53
C VAL A 134 15.41 17.54 1.06
N HIS A 135 15.09 18.47 0.15
CA HIS A 135 14.67 19.81 0.56
C HIS A 135 13.44 19.79 1.51
N ALA A 136 12.46 18.95 1.23
CA ALA A 136 11.29 18.80 2.09
C ALA A 136 11.63 18.13 3.44
N ALA A 137 12.53 17.14 3.45
CA ALA A 137 12.99 16.49 4.66
C ALA A 137 13.73 17.47 5.58
N GLU A 138 14.61 18.30 5.02
CA GLU A 138 15.32 19.35 5.77
C GLU A 138 14.35 20.35 6.41
N GLN A 139 13.26 20.70 5.74
CA GLN A 139 12.22 21.58 6.29
C GLN A 139 11.43 20.90 7.43
N ALA A 140 11.22 19.58 7.36
CA ALA A 140 10.50 18.82 8.38
C ALA A 140 11.37 18.47 9.60
N VAL A 141 12.70 18.48 9.44
CA VAL A 141 13.66 18.09 10.47
C VAL A 141 14.19 19.32 11.21
N GLY A 142 13.80 19.48 12.46
CA GLY A 142 14.35 20.48 13.38
C GLY A 142 15.35 19.86 14.38
N ILE A 143 15.78 20.64 15.37
CA ILE A 143 16.58 20.12 16.48
C ILE A 143 15.77 19.04 17.23
N GLY A 144 16.39 17.88 17.50
CA GLY A 144 15.77 16.76 18.20
C GLY A 144 14.69 16.04 17.39
N THR A 145 14.76 16.04 16.04
CA THR A 145 13.91 15.15 15.24
C THR A 145 14.55 13.78 15.19
N ASP A 146 13.85 12.77 15.68
CA ASP A 146 14.35 11.41 15.80
C ASP A 146 13.85 10.51 14.68
N TRP A 147 12.62 10.74 14.21
CA TRP A 147 11.95 9.93 13.19
C TRP A 147 11.45 10.80 12.04
N LEU A 148 11.40 10.20 10.84
CA LEU A 148 10.71 10.76 9.68
C LEU A 148 9.57 9.86 9.23
N VAL A 149 8.53 10.47 8.68
CA VAL A 149 7.49 9.78 7.92
C VAL A 149 7.67 10.15 6.45
N ALA A 150 7.67 9.15 5.59
CA ALA A 150 7.85 9.33 4.15
C ALA A 150 6.92 8.42 3.35
N HIS A 151 6.64 8.82 2.12
CA HIS A 151 6.02 7.96 1.11
C HIS A 151 6.93 7.91 -0.11
N GLN A 152 7.92 7.02 -0.08
CA GLN A 152 9.00 7.03 -1.06
C GLN A 152 9.67 5.65 -1.17
N GLY A 153 10.31 5.35 -2.32
CA GLY A 153 11.19 4.20 -2.46
C GLY A 153 12.58 4.46 -1.85
N PHE A 154 13.14 3.48 -1.18
CA PHE A 154 14.49 3.54 -0.62
C PHE A 154 15.36 2.40 -1.15
N ASP A 155 16.67 2.64 -1.27
CA ASP A 155 17.64 1.63 -1.69
C ASP A 155 17.52 0.35 -0.85
N GLY A 156 17.67 -0.79 -1.50
CA GLY A 156 17.62 -2.10 -0.84
C GLY A 156 16.22 -2.63 -0.52
N GLN A 157 15.15 -1.87 -0.76
CA GLN A 157 13.79 -2.38 -0.62
C GLN A 157 13.46 -3.41 -1.72
N ALA A 158 12.73 -4.47 -1.35
CA ALA A 158 12.18 -5.45 -2.29
C ALA A 158 10.85 -4.96 -2.85
N VAL A 159 10.60 -5.20 -4.14
CA VAL A 159 9.34 -4.85 -4.83
C VAL A 159 8.68 -6.12 -5.34
N PRO A 160 7.33 -6.26 -5.23
CA PRO A 160 6.62 -7.42 -5.72
C PRO A 160 6.82 -7.62 -7.23
N GLY A 161 7.07 -8.87 -7.63
CA GLY A 161 7.21 -9.23 -9.04
C GLY A 161 8.56 -8.84 -9.68
N LEU A 162 9.45 -8.19 -8.94
CA LEU A 162 10.82 -7.97 -9.36
C LEU A 162 11.76 -9.00 -8.69
N THR A 163 12.70 -9.51 -9.45
CA THR A 163 13.71 -10.46 -8.96
C THR A 163 14.91 -9.77 -8.31
N PHE A 164 14.94 -8.45 -8.34
CA PHE A 164 16.00 -7.62 -7.78
C PHE A 164 15.42 -6.62 -6.75
N ARG A 165 16.27 -6.16 -5.85
CA ARG A 165 15.95 -5.05 -4.96
C ARG A 165 16.05 -3.74 -5.72
N ILE A 166 15.29 -2.73 -5.30
CA ILE A 166 15.40 -1.40 -5.90
C ILE A 166 16.84 -0.92 -5.72
N GLY A 167 17.48 -0.64 -6.82
CA GLY A 167 18.76 0.05 -6.91
C GLY A 167 18.66 1.05 -8.05
N LYS A 168 18.46 2.32 -7.71
CA LYS A 168 18.49 3.49 -8.60
C LYS A 168 17.45 3.62 -9.73
N PRO A 169 16.15 3.50 -9.51
CA PRO A 169 15.21 4.32 -10.26
C PRO A 169 15.50 5.80 -9.96
N ALA A 170 15.16 6.68 -10.88
CA ALA A 170 15.41 8.13 -10.75
C ALA A 170 14.71 8.80 -9.53
N ASP A 171 13.80 8.08 -8.85
CA ASP A 171 13.02 8.54 -7.70
C ASP A 171 13.36 7.82 -6.38
N THR A 172 14.36 6.93 -6.37
CA THR A 172 14.76 6.17 -5.19
C THR A 172 15.77 6.93 -4.33
N LEU A 173 15.59 6.86 -3.02
CA LEU A 173 16.42 7.53 -2.02
C LEU A 173 17.47 6.57 -1.46
N GLY A 174 18.72 6.98 -1.43
CA GLY A 174 19.80 6.30 -0.72
C GLY A 174 20.06 6.94 0.65
N ALA A 175 20.96 6.32 1.43
CA ALA A 175 21.35 6.79 2.76
C ALA A 175 21.78 8.27 2.79
N GLN A 176 22.47 8.72 1.74
CA GLN A 176 22.96 10.11 1.59
C GLN A 176 21.83 11.16 1.53
N HIS A 177 20.60 10.75 1.27
CA HIS A 177 19.45 11.64 1.19
C HIS A 177 18.75 11.81 2.55
N ILE A 178 19.00 10.90 3.51
CA ILE A 178 18.37 10.94 4.82
C ILE A 178 19.17 11.86 5.75
N PRO A 179 18.54 12.84 6.42
CA PRO A 179 19.26 13.68 7.38
C PRO A 179 19.91 12.85 8.49
N ARG A 180 21.20 13.05 8.76
CA ARG A 180 22.05 12.19 9.64
C ARG A 180 21.51 11.99 11.05
N ARG A 181 20.68 12.90 11.55
CA ARG A 181 20.07 12.82 12.88
C ARG A 181 18.87 11.89 12.97
N VAL A 182 18.35 11.44 11.83
CA VAL A 182 17.16 10.58 11.76
C VAL A 182 17.56 9.14 11.96
N SER A 183 17.04 8.52 13.01
CA SER A 183 17.30 7.10 13.31
C SER A 183 16.34 6.14 12.60
N HIS A 184 15.11 6.61 12.33
CA HIS A 184 14.07 5.76 11.71
C HIS A 184 13.23 6.54 10.69
N VAL A 185 12.87 5.86 9.60
CA VAL A 185 11.88 6.33 8.63
C VAL A 185 10.67 5.40 8.64
N LEU A 186 9.50 5.95 8.99
CA LEU A 186 8.19 5.30 8.88
C LEU A 186 7.72 5.49 7.42
N CYS A 187 7.84 4.44 6.62
CA CYS A 187 7.74 4.55 5.17
C CYS A 187 6.49 3.87 4.59
N GLY A 188 5.87 4.49 3.59
CA GLY A 188 4.92 3.89 2.67
C GLY A 188 5.49 3.69 1.27
N HIS A 189 4.60 3.48 0.28
CA HIS A 189 4.91 3.35 -1.14
C HIS A 189 5.26 1.93 -1.59
N ILE A 190 6.03 1.18 -0.83
CA ILE A 190 6.45 -0.18 -1.17
C ILE A 190 5.60 -1.18 -0.40
N HIS A 191 4.80 -1.96 -1.11
CA HIS A 191 3.75 -2.80 -0.51
C HIS A 191 4.22 -4.03 0.29
N PRO A 192 5.38 -4.68 0.03
CA PRO A 192 5.92 -5.70 0.92
C PRO A 192 6.35 -5.11 2.26
N ARG A 193 5.97 -5.78 3.34
CA ARG A 193 6.47 -5.52 4.69
C ARG A 193 7.98 -5.75 4.76
N GLN A 194 8.72 -4.76 5.22
CA GLN A 194 10.17 -4.86 5.35
C GLN A 194 10.78 -3.79 6.25
N ALA A 195 12.00 -4.06 6.72
CA ALA A 195 12.86 -3.08 7.34
C ALA A 195 14.24 -3.16 6.68
N VAL A 196 14.77 -2.03 6.24
CA VAL A 196 16.06 -1.91 5.56
C VAL A 196 16.96 -0.97 6.34
N GLN A 197 18.20 -1.38 6.57
CA GLN A 197 19.21 -0.57 7.23
C GLN A 197 19.97 0.27 6.20
N LEU A 198 20.01 1.58 6.39
CA LEU A 198 20.72 2.53 5.52
C LEU A 198 21.58 3.46 6.40
N ASP A 199 22.88 3.18 6.50
CA ASP A 199 23.90 4.02 7.15
C ASP A 199 23.43 4.67 8.47
N GLY A 200 23.10 3.84 9.46
CA GLY A 200 22.65 4.28 10.77
C GLY A 200 21.15 4.61 10.89
N CYS A 201 20.42 4.65 9.80
CA CYS A 201 18.97 4.84 9.78
C CYS A 201 18.24 3.56 9.37
N THR A 202 17.16 3.22 10.06
CA THR A 202 16.29 2.10 9.67
C THR A 202 15.04 2.61 8.96
N VAL A 203 14.83 2.19 7.72
CA VAL A 203 13.59 2.44 6.96
C VAL A 203 12.64 1.28 7.19
N VAL A 204 11.48 1.54 7.78
CA VAL A 204 10.49 0.53 8.13
C VAL A 204 9.22 0.75 7.35
N THR A 205 8.85 -0.22 6.55
CA THR A 205 7.63 -0.23 5.73
C THR A 205 6.72 -1.35 6.22
N PRO A 206 5.56 -1.06 6.80
CA PRO A 206 4.62 -2.10 7.23
C PRO A 206 3.97 -2.83 6.06
N GLY A 207 4.06 -2.25 4.87
CA GLY A 207 3.39 -2.72 3.65
C GLY A 207 1.95 -2.23 3.56
N SER A 208 1.30 -2.50 2.43
CA SER A 208 -0.11 -2.17 2.24
C SER A 208 -1.01 -2.97 3.20
N THR A 209 -2.14 -2.39 3.58
CA THR A 209 -3.10 -3.06 4.47
C THR A 209 -3.82 -4.22 3.81
N GLU A 210 -3.92 -4.22 2.48
CA GLU A 210 -4.50 -5.31 1.69
C GLU A 210 -3.71 -5.48 0.37
N ARG A 211 -3.81 -6.66 -0.25
CA ARG A 211 -3.16 -6.96 -1.53
C ARG A 211 -3.80 -6.19 -2.67
N THR A 212 -3.01 -5.42 -3.39
CA THR A 212 -3.46 -4.61 -4.53
C THR A 212 -3.33 -5.35 -5.86
N SER A 213 -2.48 -6.36 -5.92
CA SER A 213 -2.16 -7.11 -7.15
C SER A 213 -1.90 -8.60 -6.91
N TRP A 214 -1.89 -9.39 -7.99
CA TRP A 214 -1.58 -10.82 -7.93
C TRP A 214 -0.10 -11.11 -7.63
N SER A 215 0.79 -10.17 -7.83
CA SER A 215 2.20 -10.31 -7.41
C SER A 215 2.36 -10.33 -5.89
N GLU A 216 1.34 -9.89 -5.18
CA GLU A 216 1.29 -9.86 -3.71
C GLU A 216 0.55 -11.05 -3.08
N ALA A 217 0.11 -12.04 -3.89
CA ALA A 217 -0.75 -13.14 -3.44
C ALA A 217 -0.25 -13.88 -2.20
N ASN A 218 1.07 -14.03 -2.07
CA ASN A 218 1.71 -14.72 -0.95
C ASN A 218 2.24 -13.78 0.15
N GLN A 219 1.92 -12.49 0.10
CA GLN A 219 2.38 -11.53 1.09
C GLN A 219 1.42 -11.43 2.27
N THR A 220 1.96 -11.41 3.46
CA THR A 220 1.23 -10.99 4.66
C THR A 220 1.06 -9.48 4.64
N LYS A 221 -0.14 -9.01 4.93
CA LYS A 221 -0.50 -7.59 5.00
C LYS A 221 -0.68 -7.15 6.44
N GLY A 222 -0.56 -5.85 6.69
CA GLY A 222 -0.66 -5.38 8.07
C GLY A 222 -0.31 -3.92 8.26
N TYR A 223 0.02 -3.61 9.49
CA TYR A 223 0.44 -2.30 9.95
C TYR A 223 1.59 -2.45 10.97
N ALA A 224 2.14 -1.36 11.47
CA ALA A 224 3.14 -1.39 12.53
C ALA A 224 2.65 -0.64 13.77
N ILE A 225 2.99 -1.16 14.94
CA ILE A 225 2.94 -0.42 16.21
C ILE A 225 4.37 -0.01 16.54
N TRP A 226 4.55 1.27 16.82
CA TRP A 226 5.79 1.84 17.28
C TRP A 226 5.70 2.11 18.77
N ASP A 227 6.77 1.81 19.51
CA ASP A 227 6.88 2.03 20.93
C ASP A 227 8.25 2.66 21.22
N SER A 228 8.27 3.97 21.52
CA SER A 228 9.50 4.73 21.70
C SER A 228 10.38 4.25 22.86
N ASP A 229 9.81 3.46 23.76
CA ASP A 229 10.50 3.02 24.98
C ASP A 229 11.28 1.72 24.77
N LYS A 230 11.20 1.15 23.54
CA LYS A 230 11.88 -0.09 23.18
C LYS A 230 13.13 0.17 22.34
N SER A 231 14.15 -0.65 22.51
CA SER A 231 15.39 -0.63 21.70
C SER A 231 15.13 -0.90 20.22
N ARG A 232 14.17 -1.78 19.91
CA ARG A 232 13.56 -1.94 18.59
C ARG A 232 12.16 -1.35 18.64
N PRO A 233 11.97 -0.10 18.20
CA PRO A 233 10.74 0.64 18.47
C PRO A 233 9.54 0.22 17.61
N TRP A 234 9.65 -0.75 16.70
CA TRP A 234 8.53 -1.19 15.84
C TRP A 234 8.23 -2.67 15.98
N GLN A 235 6.95 -3.01 15.83
CA GLN A 235 6.43 -4.36 15.69
C GLN A 235 5.41 -4.39 14.56
N PHE A 236 5.55 -5.36 13.65
CA PHE A 236 4.53 -5.59 12.62
C PHE A 236 3.36 -6.40 13.18
N ILE A 237 2.15 -5.98 12.82
CA ILE A 237 0.90 -6.64 13.19
C ILE A 237 0.22 -7.11 11.90
N ASP A 238 -0.16 -8.38 11.87
CA ASP A 238 -0.79 -9.00 10.72
C ASP A 238 -2.27 -8.61 10.63
N LEU A 239 -2.74 -8.39 9.41
CA LEU A 239 -4.15 -8.24 9.09
C LEU A 239 -4.67 -9.47 8.37
N PRO A 240 -5.90 -9.88 8.64
CA PRO A 240 -6.55 -10.90 7.84
C PRO A 240 -6.71 -10.41 6.41
N SER A 241 -6.33 -11.23 5.46
CA SER A 241 -6.48 -10.95 4.03
C SER A 241 -7.15 -12.12 3.35
N ARG A 242 -8.01 -11.84 2.38
CA ARG A 242 -8.69 -12.87 1.59
C ARG A 242 -7.66 -13.73 0.86
N PRO A 243 -7.75 -15.08 0.92
CA PRO A 243 -6.82 -15.96 0.20
C PRO A 243 -6.81 -15.65 -1.31
N MET A 244 -5.64 -15.72 -1.92
CA MET A 244 -5.45 -15.59 -3.37
C MET A 244 -4.80 -16.85 -3.91
N VAL A 245 -5.51 -17.60 -4.74
CA VAL A 245 -5.07 -18.90 -5.26
C VAL A 245 -4.84 -18.82 -6.76
N VAL A 246 -3.64 -19.17 -7.20
CA VAL A 246 -3.35 -19.38 -8.63
C VAL A 246 -3.41 -20.88 -8.90
N VAL A 247 -4.42 -21.29 -9.65
CA VAL A 247 -4.62 -22.68 -10.06
C VAL A 247 -3.83 -22.96 -11.33
N ARG A 248 -2.92 -23.91 -11.29
CA ARG A 248 -2.13 -24.40 -12.43
C ARG A 248 -2.35 -25.88 -12.68
N SER A 249 -2.85 -26.60 -11.69
CA SER A 249 -3.09 -28.05 -11.69
C SER A 249 -4.36 -28.38 -10.92
N GLN A 250 -4.85 -29.62 -11.07
CA GLN A 250 -5.97 -30.15 -10.30
C GLN A 250 -5.71 -30.07 -8.77
N ALA A 251 -4.46 -30.29 -8.35
CA ALA A 251 -4.10 -30.22 -6.94
C ALA A 251 -4.28 -28.82 -6.33
N ASP A 252 -4.11 -27.76 -7.11
CA ASP A 252 -4.31 -26.40 -6.62
C ASP A 252 -5.76 -26.07 -6.27
N LEU A 253 -6.74 -26.79 -6.86
CA LEU A 253 -8.15 -26.62 -6.56
C LEU A 253 -8.46 -26.92 -5.09
N TYR A 254 -7.72 -27.83 -4.45
CA TYR A 254 -7.90 -28.18 -3.03
C TYR A 254 -7.47 -27.04 -2.07
N ARG A 255 -6.75 -26.05 -2.57
CA ARG A 255 -6.33 -24.85 -1.81
C ARG A 255 -7.39 -23.75 -1.82
N ILE A 256 -8.46 -23.91 -2.60
CA ILE A 256 -9.54 -22.93 -2.68
C ILE A 256 -10.46 -23.11 -1.49
N GLU A 257 -10.50 -22.10 -0.64
CA GLU A 257 -11.51 -21.93 0.41
C GLU A 257 -12.65 -21.04 -0.11
N PRO A 258 -13.88 -21.18 0.41
CA PRO A 258 -14.97 -20.31 0.03
C PRO A 258 -14.60 -18.83 0.18
N GLY A 259 -14.80 -18.06 -0.88
CA GLY A 259 -14.44 -16.65 -0.94
C GLY A 259 -12.99 -16.36 -1.33
N SER A 260 -12.15 -17.36 -1.58
CA SER A 260 -10.79 -17.13 -2.14
C SER A 260 -10.87 -16.42 -3.48
N LEU A 261 -9.97 -15.47 -3.72
CA LEU A 261 -9.74 -14.92 -5.06
C LEU A 261 -8.98 -15.95 -5.88
N VAL A 262 -9.49 -16.29 -7.06
CA VAL A 262 -8.92 -17.36 -7.87
C VAL A 262 -8.53 -16.84 -9.26
N ARG A 263 -7.32 -17.19 -9.69
CA ARG A 263 -6.85 -17.07 -11.06
C ARG A 263 -6.61 -18.48 -11.60
N CYS A 264 -7.36 -18.87 -12.62
CA CYS A 264 -7.25 -20.21 -13.21
C CYS A 264 -7.40 -20.18 -14.74
N PRO A 265 -6.87 -21.22 -15.46
CA PRO A 265 -7.25 -21.52 -16.83
C PRO A 265 -8.74 -21.84 -16.95
N LEU A 266 -9.31 -21.68 -18.16
CA LEU A 266 -10.72 -21.96 -18.43
C LEU A 266 -11.14 -23.39 -18.03
N ALA A 267 -10.25 -24.38 -18.22
CA ALA A 267 -10.51 -25.77 -17.88
C ALA A 267 -10.85 -26.01 -16.40
N PHE A 268 -10.39 -25.15 -15.49
CA PHE A 268 -10.63 -25.29 -14.03
C PHE A 268 -11.70 -24.35 -13.49
N ARG A 269 -12.34 -23.59 -14.37
CA ARG A 269 -13.22 -22.49 -13.96
C ARG A 269 -14.47 -22.99 -13.21
N GLN A 270 -15.13 -24.01 -13.71
CA GLN A 270 -16.32 -24.56 -13.07
C GLN A 270 -16.01 -25.19 -11.69
N ASP A 271 -14.92 -25.95 -11.62
CA ASP A 271 -14.48 -26.56 -10.37
C ASP A 271 -14.10 -25.50 -9.32
N ALA A 272 -13.46 -24.42 -9.73
CA ALA A 272 -13.09 -23.32 -8.86
C ALA A 272 -14.34 -22.59 -8.32
N LEU A 273 -15.37 -22.36 -9.16
CA LEU A 273 -16.63 -21.77 -8.73
C LEU A 273 -17.40 -22.70 -7.79
N ALA A 274 -17.45 -24.00 -8.10
CA ALA A 274 -18.12 -25.01 -7.26
C ALA A 274 -17.51 -25.08 -5.84
N ARG A 275 -16.23 -24.72 -5.69
CA ARG A 275 -15.52 -24.60 -4.42
C ARG A 275 -15.70 -23.23 -3.74
N GLY A 276 -16.57 -22.38 -4.28
CA GLY A 276 -16.80 -21.02 -3.75
C GLY A 276 -15.70 -20.03 -4.04
N GLY A 277 -14.83 -20.29 -5.02
CA GLY A 277 -13.81 -19.37 -5.48
C GLY A 277 -14.40 -18.16 -6.21
N LEU A 278 -13.82 -16.99 -6.03
CA LEU A 278 -14.16 -15.76 -6.72
C LEU A 278 -13.20 -15.54 -7.89
N LEU A 279 -13.69 -15.71 -9.11
CA LEU A 279 -12.83 -15.72 -10.29
C LEU A 279 -12.59 -14.32 -10.84
N THR A 280 -11.36 -14.02 -11.18
CA THR A 280 -11.07 -12.86 -12.01
C THR A 280 -11.64 -13.09 -13.41
N TRP A 281 -12.39 -12.11 -13.93
CA TRP A 281 -12.73 -12.12 -15.35
C TRP A 281 -11.45 -12.26 -16.17
N PRO A 282 -11.38 -13.19 -17.14
CA PRO A 282 -10.24 -13.24 -18.03
C PRO A 282 -10.12 -11.85 -18.67
N ARG A 283 -8.99 -11.20 -18.49
CA ARG A 283 -8.67 -10.14 -19.43
C ARG A 283 -8.65 -10.82 -20.78
N VAL A 284 -9.55 -10.43 -21.65
CA VAL A 284 -9.36 -10.67 -23.09
C VAL A 284 -8.09 -9.90 -23.41
N SER A 285 -6.96 -10.59 -23.30
CA SER A 285 -5.76 -10.09 -23.93
C SER A 285 -6.13 -10.05 -25.41
N HIS A 286 -6.29 -8.87 -25.96
CA HIS A 286 -6.04 -8.67 -27.38
C HIS A 286 -4.55 -8.93 -27.60
N GLN A 287 -4.11 -10.18 -27.43
CA GLN A 287 -2.98 -10.66 -28.16
C GLN A 287 -3.43 -10.53 -29.60
N ARG A 288 -2.89 -9.53 -30.28
CA ARG A 288 -2.89 -9.46 -31.72
C ARG A 288 -2.61 -10.89 -32.16
N LEU A 289 -3.59 -11.50 -32.82
CA LEU A 289 -3.35 -12.64 -33.69
C LEU A 289 -2.23 -12.16 -34.60
N ALA A 290 -1.00 -12.55 -34.28
CA ALA A 290 0.09 -12.46 -35.20
C ALA A 290 -0.42 -13.24 -36.41
N HIS A 291 -0.68 -12.54 -37.51
CA HIS A 291 -0.91 -13.13 -38.80
C HIS A 291 0.22 -14.14 -39.00
N GLN A 292 -0.08 -15.40 -38.81
CA GLN A 292 0.68 -16.47 -39.43
C GLN A 292 0.45 -16.26 -40.92
N SER A 293 1.41 -15.59 -41.53
CA SER A 293 1.54 -15.55 -42.96
C SER A 293 1.58 -16.98 -43.44
N SER A 294 0.53 -17.36 -44.17
CA SER A 294 0.47 -18.60 -44.94
C SER A 294 1.72 -18.71 -45.80
N PRO A 295 2.34 -19.89 -45.92
CA PRO A 295 3.45 -20.06 -46.83
C PRO A 295 2.91 -19.86 -48.27
N GLN A 296 3.40 -18.84 -48.92
CA GLN A 296 3.19 -18.64 -50.37
C GLN A 296 3.84 -19.82 -51.10
N LEU A 297 3.00 -20.64 -51.71
CA LEU A 297 3.38 -21.55 -52.78
C LEU A 297 3.99 -20.71 -53.91
N SER A 298 5.29 -20.81 -54.07
CA SER A 298 5.97 -20.37 -55.29
C SER A 298 5.66 -21.34 -56.43
N LEU A 299 4.71 -20.99 -57.24
CA LEU A 299 4.55 -21.61 -58.52
C LEU A 299 5.60 -21.08 -59.49
N LEU A 300 6.45 -22.00 -59.94
CA LEU A 300 7.28 -21.90 -61.14
C LEU A 300 6.49 -21.38 -62.34
N LYS A 301 7.01 -20.36 -63.02
CA LYS A 301 6.79 -20.18 -64.43
C LYS A 301 8.15 -20.07 -65.13
N ALA A 302 8.43 -21.12 -65.87
CA ALA A 302 9.37 -21.14 -67.00
C ALA A 302 8.76 -20.36 -68.18
N SER A 303 9.54 -19.54 -68.77
CA SER A 303 9.84 -19.29 -70.17
C SER A 303 10.48 -17.93 -70.35
#